data_ace0f71982d8c756ab1d89a954d9de31
#
_entry.id   ace0f71982d8c756ab1d89a954d9de31
#
_cell.length_a   1.000
_cell.length_b   1.000
_cell.length_c   1.000
_cell.angle_alpha   90.00
_cell.angle_beta   90.00
_cell.angle_gamma   90.00
#
_symmetry.space_group_name_H-M   'P 1'
#
loop_
_entity.id
_entity.type
_entity.pdbx_description
1 polymer ?
#
loop_
_entity_poly.entity_id
_entity_poly.type
_entity_poly.pdbx_seq_one_letter_code
_entity_poly.pdbx_strand_id
1 'polypeptide(L)'
;MKKCTLFLFLPVFLMLAFPIKTFAGDYLRGDNNEDGTVSIADVTSLIDYLLSNEWPNNPFKPEVTTFTANGVSFNMVKIEGGTFWMDHSDNYKVSLSTYSIGQTEVTRMLWYAVMGTDPSGFKGDLTRPVEMVSWDDCQQFITKLNSLTGQHFRLPTEAEWAFAACGGNLSHNYVYAGSEDISIVAWYEENANETQPVATKAPNELGIYDMCGNVWEWCQDWYGEYPSGTYTNPQGPETGTSRVFKGGSWHSPASNCTIGTRSHTGPENQVNHRGFRLAL
;
A
#
# COMPACT_ATOMS: atom_id res chain seq x y z
N MET A 1 -33.57 -1.55 41.95
CA MET A 1 -32.48 -1.45 40.94
C MET A 1 -33.06 -1.84 39.59
N LYS A 2 -33.40 -0.87 38.75
CA LYS A 2 -33.99 -1.10 37.41
C LYS A 2 -32.86 -1.20 36.40
N LYS A 3 -32.75 -2.34 35.71
CA LYS A 3 -31.82 -2.54 34.60
C LYS A 3 -32.27 -1.67 33.42
N CYS A 4 -31.41 -0.75 32.99
CA CYS A 4 -31.63 0.04 31.78
C CYS A 4 -31.16 -0.80 30.59
N THR A 5 -32.08 -1.34 29.81
CA THR A 5 -31.82 -2.01 28.55
C THR A 5 -31.76 -0.92 27.48
N LEU A 6 -30.57 -0.59 27.02
CA LEU A 6 -30.35 0.38 25.95
C LEU A 6 -30.67 -0.29 24.61
N PHE A 7 -31.73 0.16 23.96
CA PHE A 7 -32.16 -0.29 22.65
C PHE A 7 -31.25 0.34 21.59
N LEU A 8 -30.36 -0.49 20.99
CA LEU A 8 -29.53 -0.16 19.82
C LEU A 8 -30.32 -0.48 18.54
N PHE A 9 -31.37 0.26 18.24
CA PHE A 9 -32.25 -0.01 17.08
C PHE A 9 -32.29 1.11 16.03
N LEU A 10 -31.47 2.16 16.12
CA LEU A 10 -31.64 3.33 15.24
C LEU A 10 -30.83 3.38 13.94
N PRO A 11 -29.69 2.69 13.74
CA PRO A 11 -28.99 2.80 12.46
C PRO A 11 -29.47 1.85 11.35
N VAL A 12 -30.11 0.73 11.68
CA VAL A 12 -30.46 -0.30 10.67
C VAL A 12 -31.62 0.13 9.77
N PHE A 13 -32.56 0.97 10.27
CA PHE A 13 -33.77 1.38 9.53
C PHE A 13 -33.48 2.49 8.49
N LEU A 14 -32.36 3.21 8.60
CA LEU A 14 -32.07 4.33 7.69
C LEU A 14 -31.41 3.90 6.37
N MET A 15 -30.86 2.70 6.29
CA MET A 15 -30.23 2.17 5.05
C MET A 15 -31.24 1.58 4.04
N LEU A 16 -32.48 1.32 4.44
CA LEU A 16 -33.52 0.74 3.57
C LEU A 16 -34.32 1.75 2.74
N ALA A 17 -34.08 3.06 2.88
CA ALA A 17 -34.95 4.11 2.31
C ALA A 17 -34.37 4.90 1.14
N PHE A 18 -33.22 4.55 0.56
CA PHE A 18 -32.66 5.26 -0.59
C PHE A 18 -32.87 4.53 -1.92
N PRO A 19 -33.31 5.23 -2.98
CA PRO A 19 -33.56 4.61 -4.26
C PRO A 19 -32.28 4.10 -4.90
N ILE A 20 -32.31 2.83 -5.32
CA ILE A 20 -31.24 2.08 -5.98
C ILE A 20 -30.97 2.70 -7.36
N LYS A 21 -29.79 3.23 -7.59
CA LYS A 21 -29.23 3.42 -8.95
C LYS A 21 -28.28 2.29 -9.25
N THR A 22 -28.63 1.46 -10.25
CA THR A 22 -27.78 0.41 -10.79
C THR A 22 -26.54 1.01 -11.45
N PHE A 23 -25.35 0.71 -10.93
CA PHE A 23 -24.11 0.79 -11.68
C PHE A 23 -23.83 -0.54 -12.35
N ALA A 24 -23.28 -0.50 -13.57
CA ALA A 24 -23.05 -1.65 -14.43
C ALA A 24 -22.06 -2.64 -13.79
N GLY A 25 -22.63 -3.73 -13.29
CA GLY A 25 -22.03 -4.85 -12.60
C GLY A 25 -23.05 -5.32 -11.56
N ASP A 26 -23.61 -6.47 -11.74
CA ASP A 26 -24.83 -7.03 -11.14
C ASP A 26 -24.82 -7.17 -9.59
N TYR A 27 -24.35 -6.20 -8.84
CA TYR A 27 -24.41 -6.22 -7.38
C TYR A 27 -25.56 -5.36 -6.87
N LEU A 28 -26.51 -5.99 -6.22
CA LEU A 28 -27.58 -5.30 -5.46
C LEU A 28 -26.93 -4.63 -4.21
N ARG A 29 -27.12 -3.32 -4.05
CA ARG A 29 -26.74 -2.64 -2.80
C ARG A 29 -27.46 -3.27 -1.62
N GLY A 30 -26.71 -3.84 -0.69
CA GLY A 30 -27.23 -4.54 0.47
C GLY A 30 -27.17 -6.05 0.38
N ASP A 31 -26.76 -6.61 -0.76
CA ASP A 31 -26.43 -8.02 -0.92
C ASP A 31 -24.97 -8.23 -0.46
N ASN A 32 -24.79 -8.43 0.85
CA ASN A 32 -23.48 -8.51 1.47
C ASN A 32 -22.86 -9.91 1.43
N ASN A 33 -23.63 -10.92 1.05
CA ASN A 33 -23.17 -12.30 0.91
C ASN A 33 -23.08 -12.76 -0.56
N GLU A 34 -23.44 -11.85 -1.50
CA GLU A 34 -23.34 -12.05 -2.95
C GLU A 34 -24.17 -13.22 -3.50
N ASP A 35 -25.28 -13.56 -2.85
CA ASP A 35 -26.19 -14.61 -3.31
C ASP A 35 -27.23 -14.12 -4.34
N GLY A 36 -27.18 -12.84 -4.71
CA GLY A 36 -28.06 -12.20 -5.68
C GLY A 36 -29.41 -11.73 -5.11
N THR A 37 -29.56 -11.76 -3.78
CA THR A 37 -30.77 -11.30 -3.08
C THR A 37 -30.41 -10.42 -1.88
N VAL A 38 -31.24 -9.44 -1.55
CA VAL A 38 -31.10 -8.68 -0.31
C VAL A 38 -31.99 -9.29 0.76
N SER A 39 -31.40 -9.90 1.76
CA SER A 39 -32.08 -10.72 2.76
C SER A 39 -31.57 -10.48 4.19
N ILE A 40 -32.14 -11.21 5.16
CA ILE A 40 -31.63 -11.21 6.55
C ILE A 40 -30.21 -11.78 6.62
N ALA A 41 -29.81 -12.66 5.69
CA ALA A 41 -28.45 -13.20 5.64
C ALA A 41 -27.42 -12.10 5.38
N ASP A 42 -27.75 -11.07 4.60
CA ASP A 42 -26.89 -9.91 4.34
C ASP A 42 -26.72 -9.05 5.59
N VAL A 43 -27.77 -8.90 6.38
CA VAL A 43 -27.70 -8.20 7.67
C VAL A 43 -26.80 -8.97 8.64
N THR A 44 -26.86 -10.30 8.63
CA THR A 44 -26.00 -11.14 9.45
C THR A 44 -24.54 -11.03 9.00
N SER A 45 -24.28 -11.07 7.71
CA SER A 45 -22.93 -10.88 7.12
C SER A 45 -22.35 -9.51 7.46
N LEU A 46 -23.18 -8.45 7.44
CA LEU A 46 -22.78 -7.10 7.86
C LEU A 46 -22.47 -7.03 9.37
N ILE A 47 -23.25 -7.71 10.20
CA ILE A 47 -23.00 -7.78 11.63
C ILE A 47 -21.71 -8.54 11.90
N ASP A 48 -21.48 -9.66 11.26
CA ASP A 48 -20.27 -10.45 11.38
C ASP A 48 -19.03 -9.63 10.94
N TYR A 49 -19.13 -8.88 9.85
CA TYR A 49 -18.10 -7.93 9.43
C TYR A 49 -17.82 -6.88 10.50
N LEU A 50 -18.86 -6.25 11.06
CA LEU A 50 -18.70 -5.20 12.08
C LEU A 50 -18.10 -5.76 13.39
N LEU A 51 -18.30 -7.04 13.68
CA LEU A 51 -17.77 -7.70 14.86
C LEU A 51 -16.36 -8.28 14.66
N SER A 52 -16.06 -8.79 13.48
CA SER A 52 -14.79 -9.45 13.15
C SER A 52 -13.84 -8.57 12.35
N ASN A 53 -14.34 -7.49 11.77
CA ASN A 53 -13.67 -6.66 10.76
C ASN A 53 -13.27 -7.47 9.51
N GLU A 54 -13.95 -8.59 9.24
CA GLU A 54 -13.74 -9.44 8.07
C GLU A 54 -15.08 -9.71 7.36
N TRP A 55 -15.19 -9.41 6.07
CA TRP A 55 -16.31 -9.83 5.25
C TRP A 55 -16.23 -11.34 4.98
N PRO A 56 -17.21 -12.14 5.39
CA PRO A 56 -17.30 -13.52 4.92
C PRO A 56 -17.45 -13.52 3.40
N ASN A 57 -16.53 -14.20 2.71
CA ASN A 57 -16.49 -14.32 1.24
C ASN A 57 -16.29 -12.98 0.48
N ASN A 58 -15.51 -12.04 1.01
CA ASN A 58 -15.13 -10.87 0.23
C ASN A 58 -14.29 -11.30 -0.99
N PRO A 59 -14.82 -11.23 -2.24
CA PRO A 59 -14.08 -11.61 -3.45
C PRO A 59 -12.92 -10.65 -3.72
N PHE A 60 -12.89 -9.50 -3.01
CA PHE A 60 -11.84 -8.49 -3.08
C PHE A 60 -10.88 -8.57 -1.89
N LYS A 61 -10.95 -9.63 -1.05
CA LYS A 61 -9.94 -9.80 0.01
C LYS A 61 -8.58 -10.01 -0.67
N PRO A 62 -7.60 -9.14 -0.42
CA PRO A 62 -6.29 -9.28 -1.03
C PRO A 62 -5.69 -10.66 -0.68
N GLU A 63 -5.13 -11.34 -1.66
CA GLU A 63 -4.35 -12.55 -1.42
C GLU A 63 -3.02 -12.14 -0.77
N VAL A 64 -2.84 -12.50 0.49
CA VAL A 64 -1.66 -12.17 1.29
C VAL A 64 -0.85 -13.42 1.58
N THR A 65 0.43 -13.39 1.21
CA THR A 65 1.39 -14.46 1.53
C THR A 65 2.35 -13.96 2.60
N THR A 66 2.47 -14.72 3.70
CA THR A 66 3.40 -14.42 4.78
C THR A 66 4.73 -15.15 4.55
N PHE A 67 5.82 -14.41 4.60
CA PHE A 67 7.19 -14.92 4.57
C PHE A 67 7.87 -14.68 5.92
N THR A 68 8.91 -15.45 6.20
CA THR A 68 9.67 -15.33 7.44
C THR A 68 11.18 -15.37 7.16
N ALA A 69 11.93 -14.43 7.74
CA ALA A 69 13.38 -14.40 7.72
C ALA A 69 13.91 -14.26 9.16
N ASN A 70 14.76 -15.19 9.59
CA ASN A 70 15.36 -15.22 10.94
C ASN A 70 14.33 -14.98 12.07
N GLY A 71 13.12 -15.59 11.95
CA GLY A 71 12.07 -15.51 12.97
C GLY A 71 11.19 -14.24 12.88
N VAL A 72 11.44 -13.34 11.95
CA VAL A 72 10.59 -12.15 11.69
C VAL A 72 9.74 -12.39 10.47
N SER A 73 8.42 -12.27 10.64
CA SER A 73 7.45 -12.43 9.56
C SER A 73 7.10 -11.10 8.91
N PHE A 74 6.83 -11.14 7.60
CA PHE A 74 6.36 -10.00 6.81
C PHE A 74 5.40 -10.49 5.71
N ASN A 75 4.52 -9.62 5.27
CA ASN A 75 3.45 -9.93 4.34
C ASN A 75 3.71 -9.34 2.96
N MET A 76 3.39 -10.13 1.93
CA MET A 76 3.34 -9.70 0.54
C MET A 76 1.90 -9.82 0.04
N VAL A 77 1.39 -8.76 -0.58
CA VAL A 77 0.06 -8.69 -1.19
C VAL A 77 0.18 -8.99 -2.68
N LYS A 78 -0.58 -9.96 -3.17
CA LYS A 78 -0.67 -10.26 -4.60
C LYS A 78 -1.47 -9.18 -5.30
N ILE A 79 -0.91 -8.64 -6.37
CA ILE A 79 -1.53 -7.64 -7.22
C ILE A 79 -1.84 -8.28 -8.57
N GLU A 80 -3.11 -8.42 -8.88
CA GLU A 80 -3.52 -8.87 -10.21
C GLU A 80 -3.12 -7.86 -11.26
N GLY A 81 -2.50 -8.35 -12.33
CA GLY A 81 -2.04 -7.51 -13.43
C GLY A 81 -3.17 -6.67 -14.02
N GLY A 82 -2.83 -5.50 -14.53
CA GLY A 82 -3.80 -4.56 -15.06
C GLY A 82 -3.17 -3.50 -15.94
N THR A 83 -4.00 -2.53 -16.37
CA THR A 83 -3.55 -1.45 -17.23
C THR A 83 -4.04 -0.11 -16.68
N PHE A 84 -3.15 0.87 -16.60
CA PHE A 84 -3.45 2.20 -16.07
C PHE A 84 -2.66 3.31 -16.77
N TRP A 85 -3.02 4.56 -16.50
CA TRP A 85 -2.26 5.73 -16.93
C TRP A 85 -1.33 6.18 -15.81
N MET A 86 -0.02 6.16 -16.10
CA MET A 86 1.03 6.34 -15.08
C MET A 86 1.09 7.74 -14.48
N ASP A 87 0.83 8.74 -15.28
CA ASP A 87 1.05 10.16 -14.95
C ASP A 87 -0.24 10.99 -14.89
N HIS A 88 -1.41 10.31 -14.85
CA HIS A 88 -2.72 10.95 -14.99
C HIS A 88 -2.87 11.80 -16.28
N SER A 89 -1.90 11.72 -17.19
CA SER A 89 -2.01 12.23 -18.57
C SER A 89 -2.28 11.04 -19.49
N ASP A 90 -3.04 11.26 -20.56
CA ASP A 90 -3.36 10.21 -21.53
C ASP A 90 -2.16 9.88 -22.45
N ASN A 91 -0.92 10.05 -21.97
CA ASN A 91 0.28 9.93 -22.79
C ASN A 91 1.13 8.68 -22.47
N TYR A 92 1.14 8.21 -21.21
CA TYR A 92 1.94 7.06 -20.78
C TYR A 92 1.07 5.97 -20.17
N LYS A 93 0.70 5.01 -21.01
CA LYS A 93 -0.12 3.85 -20.62
C LYS A 93 0.76 2.66 -20.26
N VAL A 94 0.51 2.06 -19.10
CA VAL A 94 1.27 0.93 -18.59
C VAL A 94 0.38 -0.28 -18.41
N SER A 95 0.83 -1.45 -18.88
CA SER A 95 0.26 -2.74 -18.57
C SER A 95 1.23 -3.53 -17.70
N LEU A 96 0.76 -4.07 -16.59
CA LEU A 96 1.55 -4.88 -15.66
C LEU A 96 1.04 -6.32 -15.63
N SER A 97 1.97 -7.26 -15.56
CA SER A 97 1.69 -8.64 -15.19
C SER A 97 1.39 -8.72 -13.69
N THR A 98 0.79 -9.82 -13.23
CA THR A 98 0.60 -10.12 -11.80
C THR A 98 1.97 -10.18 -11.09
N TYR A 99 2.05 -9.56 -9.91
CA TYR A 99 3.24 -9.51 -9.04
C TYR A 99 2.81 -9.48 -7.58
N SER A 100 3.75 -9.50 -6.65
CA SER A 100 3.44 -9.24 -5.24
C SER A 100 4.25 -8.05 -4.73
N ILE A 101 3.66 -7.29 -3.77
CA ILE A 101 4.30 -6.13 -3.16
C ILE A 101 4.17 -6.21 -1.63
N GLY A 102 5.14 -5.68 -0.90
CA GLY A 102 5.11 -5.60 0.55
C GLY A 102 3.84 -4.90 1.04
N GLN A 103 3.14 -5.54 1.98
CA GLN A 103 1.94 -4.95 2.61
C GLN A 103 2.26 -3.63 3.31
N THR A 104 3.50 -3.52 3.83
CA THR A 104 4.06 -2.34 4.47
C THR A 104 5.46 -2.06 3.92
N GLU A 105 6.03 -0.96 4.32
CA GLU A 105 7.47 -0.69 4.22
C GLU A 105 8.26 -1.77 4.98
N VAL A 106 9.52 -1.99 4.62
CA VAL A 106 10.43 -2.87 5.37
C VAL A 106 10.68 -2.26 6.75
N THR A 107 10.32 -3.00 7.80
CA THR A 107 10.49 -2.55 9.17
C THR A 107 11.95 -2.65 9.63
N ARG A 108 12.31 -1.85 10.64
CA ARG A 108 13.60 -1.95 11.34
C ARG A 108 13.82 -3.35 11.93
N MET A 109 12.75 -4.00 12.40
CA MET A 109 12.81 -5.39 12.90
C MET A 109 13.25 -6.36 11.83
N LEU A 110 12.63 -6.28 10.63
CA LEU A 110 12.99 -7.16 9.52
C LEU A 110 14.40 -6.84 9.00
N TRP A 111 14.74 -5.55 8.90
CA TRP A 111 16.09 -5.14 8.53
C TRP A 111 17.15 -5.71 9.50
N TYR A 112 16.94 -5.57 10.82
CA TYR A 112 17.86 -6.08 11.82
C TYR A 112 17.99 -7.61 11.75
N ALA A 113 16.89 -8.32 11.56
CA ALA A 113 16.90 -9.78 11.44
C ALA A 113 17.75 -10.26 10.25
N VAL A 114 17.77 -9.51 9.13
CA VAL A 114 18.51 -9.87 7.92
C VAL A 114 19.95 -9.35 7.96
N MET A 115 20.14 -8.10 8.37
CA MET A 115 21.44 -7.41 8.29
C MET A 115 22.29 -7.52 9.55
N GLY A 116 21.66 -7.71 10.71
CA GLY A 116 22.33 -7.74 12.03
C GLY A 116 22.69 -6.36 12.58
N THR A 117 22.29 -5.29 11.88
CA THR A 117 22.54 -3.89 12.25
C THR A 117 21.27 -3.08 12.08
N ASP A 118 21.19 -1.90 12.70
CA ASP A 118 20.08 -0.95 12.57
C ASP A 118 20.63 0.44 12.19
N PRO A 119 20.53 0.84 10.91
CA PRO A 119 21.04 2.12 10.43
C PRO A 119 20.17 3.31 10.83
N SER A 120 18.88 3.07 11.13
CA SER A 120 17.85 4.11 11.28
C SER A 120 18.24 5.20 12.27
N GLY A 121 17.95 6.44 11.95
CA GLY A 121 18.17 7.60 12.80
C GLY A 121 17.19 7.62 13.97
N PHE A 122 15.92 7.34 13.73
CA PHE A 122 14.90 7.24 14.78
C PHE A 122 14.97 5.88 15.47
N LYS A 123 15.26 5.90 16.77
CA LYS A 123 15.40 4.68 17.59
C LYS A 123 14.11 4.36 18.34
N GLY A 124 14.09 3.23 19.05
CA GLY A 124 12.94 2.76 19.84
C GLY A 124 12.16 1.67 19.13
N ASP A 125 10.93 1.93 18.73
CA ASP A 125 10.02 0.93 18.19
C ASP A 125 10.53 0.32 16.88
N LEU A 126 10.76 -1.00 16.89
CA LEU A 126 11.27 -1.74 15.74
C LEU A 126 10.21 -2.03 14.67
N THR A 127 8.94 -1.72 14.93
CA THR A 127 7.85 -1.79 13.94
C THR A 127 7.79 -0.58 13.03
N ARG A 128 8.58 0.46 13.27
CA ARG A 128 8.77 1.57 12.35
C ARG A 128 9.50 1.12 11.08
N PRO A 129 9.33 1.83 9.94
CA PRO A 129 10.12 1.53 8.75
C PRO A 129 11.61 1.76 8.99
N VAL A 130 12.44 0.99 8.33
CA VAL A 130 13.87 1.28 8.24
C VAL A 130 14.08 2.53 7.40
N GLU A 131 14.97 3.41 7.86
CA GLU A 131 15.39 4.62 7.14
C GLU A 131 16.91 4.80 7.26
N MET A 132 17.47 5.85 6.70
CA MET A 132 18.93 6.04 6.57
C MET A 132 19.58 4.91 5.73
N VAL A 133 18.88 4.43 4.73
CA VAL A 133 19.33 3.40 3.80
C VAL A 133 19.41 3.96 2.39
N SER A 134 20.53 3.71 1.73
CA SER A 134 20.75 4.01 0.31
C SER A 134 20.06 2.95 -0.56
N TRP A 135 19.94 3.22 -1.86
CA TRP A 135 19.46 2.22 -2.82
C TRP A 135 20.37 0.99 -2.84
N ASP A 136 21.68 1.20 -2.75
CA ASP A 136 22.65 0.12 -2.70
C ASP A 136 22.56 -0.73 -1.42
N ASP A 137 22.26 -0.11 -0.28
CA ASP A 137 21.97 -0.83 0.98
C ASP A 137 20.71 -1.71 0.85
N CYS A 138 19.66 -1.19 0.18
CA CYS A 138 18.46 -1.97 -0.10
C CYS A 138 18.77 -3.21 -0.97
N GLN A 139 19.64 -3.09 -1.98
CA GLN A 139 20.05 -4.22 -2.81
C GLN A 139 20.87 -5.27 -2.02
N GLN A 140 21.71 -4.83 -1.08
CA GLN A 140 22.43 -5.73 -0.20
C GLN A 140 21.48 -6.47 0.76
N PHE A 141 20.50 -5.75 1.33
CA PHE A 141 19.46 -6.36 2.14
C PHE A 141 18.68 -7.42 1.35
N ILE A 142 18.21 -7.08 0.13
CA ILE A 142 17.45 -7.97 -0.74
C ILE A 142 18.28 -9.22 -1.10
N THR A 143 19.55 -9.06 -1.40
CA THR A 143 20.45 -10.18 -1.70
C THR A 143 20.53 -11.16 -0.53
N LYS A 144 20.68 -10.64 0.70
CA LYS A 144 20.72 -11.48 1.91
C LYS A 144 19.35 -12.10 2.20
N LEU A 145 18.26 -11.34 2.08
CA LEU A 145 16.90 -11.84 2.28
C LEU A 145 16.60 -13.00 1.33
N ASN A 146 16.95 -12.86 0.05
CA ASN A 146 16.78 -13.91 -0.95
C ASN A 146 17.58 -15.17 -0.60
N SER A 147 18.81 -15.00 -0.12
CA SER A 147 19.63 -16.14 0.37
C SER A 147 19.01 -16.86 1.55
N LEU A 148 18.36 -16.13 2.47
CA LEU A 148 17.71 -16.70 3.67
C LEU A 148 16.38 -17.38 3.35
N THR A 149 15.63 -16.88 2.39
CA THR A 149 14.25 -17.33 2.10
C THR A 149 14.13 -18.24 0.89
N GLY A 150 15.15 -18.26 0.03
CA GLY A 150 15.12 -18.95 -1.27
C GLY A 150 14.18 -18.29 -2.27
N GLN A 151 13.77 -17.04 -2.05
CA GLN A 151 12.88 -16.26 -2.90
C GLN A 151 13.67 -15.31 -3.82
N HIS A 152 12.95 -14.55 -4.65
CA HIS A 152 13.50 -13.57 -5.59
C HIS A 152 12.93 -12.17 -5.35
N PHE A 153 12.93 -11.74 -4.09
CA PHE A 153 12.54 -10.37 -3.75
C PHE A 153 13.42 -9.35 -4.47
N ARG A 154 12.83 -8.20 -4.73
CA ARG A 154 13.43 -7.05 -5.40
C ARG A 154 12.80 -5.76 -4.91
N LEU A 155 13.30 -4.60 -5.34
CA LEU A 155 12.52 -3.36 -5.25
C LEU A 155 11.37 -3.40 -6.26
N PRO A 156 10.22 -2.76 -5.98
CA PRO A 156 9.20 -2.54 -7.00
C PRO A 156 9.74 -1.63 -8.10
N THR A 157 9.27 -1.82 -9.34
CA THR A 157 9.41 -0.77 -10.34
C THR A 157 8.54 0.42 -9.96
N GLU A 158 8.84 1.60 -10.49
CA GLU A 158 8.02 2.79 -10.29
C GLU A 158 6.56 2.55 -10.71
N ALA A 159 6.36 1.82 -11.81
CA ALA A 159 5.04 1.48 -12.32
C ALA A 159 4.27 0.49 -11.42
N GLU A 160 4.94 -0.52 -10.90
CA GLU A 160 4.35 -1.46 -9.94
C GLU A 160 3.96 -0.74 -8.64
N TRP A 161 4.85 0.10 -8.12
CA TRP A 161 4.57 0.91 -6.95
C TRP A 161 3.35 1.80 -7.16
N ALA A 162 3.28 2.53 -8.27
CA ALA A 162 2.18 3.44 -8.58
C ALA A 162 0.85 2.71 -8.78
N PHE A 163 0.86 1.57 -9.48
CA PHE A 163 -0.34 0.75 -9.68
C PHE A 163 -0.87 0.18 -8.36
N ALA A 164 0.02 -0.31 -7.49
CA ALA A 164 -0.37 -0.76 -6.16
C ALA A 164 -0.92 0.39 -5.30
N ALA A 165 -0.30 1.58 -5.34
CA ALA A 165 -0.72 2.75 -4.58
C ALA A 165 -2.12 3.24 -4.98
N CYS A 166 -2.44 3.23 -6.29
CA CYS A 166 -3.75 3.65 -6.76
C CYS A 166 -4.89 2.63 -6.54
N GLY A 167 -4.61 1.48 -5.89
CA GLY A 167 -5.60 0.44 -5.64
C GLY A 167 -5.71 -0.61 -6.75
N GLY A 168 -4.77 -0.64 -7.71
CA GLY A 168 -4.77 -1.59 -8.82
C GLY A 168 -6.06 -1.58 -9.62
N ASN A 169 -6.62 -2.77 -9.89
CA ASN A 169 -7.91 -2.91 -10.59
C ASN A 169 -9.12 -2.50 -9.74
N LEU A 170 -8.94 -2.22 -8.44
CA LEU A 170 -9.98 -1.78 -7.51
C LEU A 170 -9.95 -0.25 -7.28
N SER A 171 -9.12 0.47 -8.02
CA SER A 171 -8.88 1.90 -7.85
C SER A 171 -10.18 2.73 -7.87
N HIS A 172 -10.33 3.61 -6.89
CA HIS A 172 -11.34 4.66 -6.87
C HIS A 172 -10.82 5.99 -7.44
N ASN A 173 -9.59 6.03 -7.95
CA ASN A 173 -8.89 7.21 -8.46
C ASN A 173 -8.74 8.34 -7.42
N TYR A 174 -8.53 7.97 -6.16
CA TYR A 174 -8.22 8.93 -5.11
C TYR A 174 -6.86 9.62 -5.33
N VAL A 175 -6.71 10.81 -4.78
CA VAL A 175 -5.43 11.54 -4.80
C VAL A 175 -4.37 10.86 -3.93
N TYR A 176 -4.79 10.31 -2.78
CA TYR A 176 -3.94 9.55 -1.87
C TYR A 176 -4.34 8.08 -1.89
N ALA A 177 -3.43 7.20 -1.51
CA ALA A 177 -3.66 5.76 -1.53
C ALA A 177 -4.78 5.36 -0.55
N GLY A 178 -5.98 5.12 -1.07
CA GLY A 178 -7.16 4.71 -0.32
C GLY A 178 -8.07 5.84 0.18
N SER A 179 -7.77 7.13 -0.08
CA SER A 179 -8.62 8.24 0.39
C SER A 179 -8.39 9.55 -0.37
N GLU A 180 -9.39 10.44 -0.36
CA GLU A 180 -9.23 11.87 -0.68
C GLU A 180 -8.72 12.69 0.52
N ASP A 181 -8.83 12.16 1.75
CA ASP A 181 -8.34 12.78 2.97
C ASP A 181 -7.01 12.15 3.39
N ILE A 182 -5.91 12.89 3.22
CA ILE A 182 -4.56 12.44 3.57
C ILE A 182 -4.43 12.04 5.04
N SER A 183 -5.16 12.68 5.94
CA SER A 183 -5.04 12.45 7.39
C SER A 183 -5.42 11.02 7.80
N ILE A 184 -6.25 10.36 6.98
CA ILE A 184 -6.73 8.99 7.20
C ILE A 184 -5.65 7.96 6.85
N VAL A 185 -4.88 8.22 5.79
CA VAL A 185 -4.01 7.22 5.14
C VAL A 185 -2.51 7.50 5.29
N ALA A 186 -2.12 8.69 5.77
CA ALA A 186 -0.71 9.10 5.77
C ALA A 186 -0.22 9.68 7.08
N TRP A 187 1.06 9.44 7.37
CA TRP A 187 1.87 10.20 8.30
C TRP A 187 2.71 11.21 7.52
N TYR A 188 2.46 12.51 7.71
CA TYR A 188 3.08 13.59 6.94
C TYR A 188 3.36 14.80 7.85
N GLU A 189 3.92 15.91 7.34
CA GLU A 189 4.46 17.01 8.15
C GLU A 189 3.46 17.65 9.13
N GLU A 190 2.14 17.59 8.85
CA GLU A 190 1.14 18.19 9.74
C GLU A 190 0.73 17.27 10.91
N ASN A 191 1.00 15.95 10.83
CA ASN A 191 0.57 14.99 11.84
C ASN A 191 1.67 14.08 12.38
N ALA A 192 2.92 14.23 11.89
CA ALA A 192 4.09 13.50 12.38
C ALA A 192 5.33 14.40 12.39
N ASN A 193 6.28 14.09 13.27
CA ASN A 193 7.59 14.75 13.36
C ASN A 193 8.76 13.75 13.32
N GLU A 194 8.43 12.50 13.12
CA GLU A 194 9.34 11.36 12.96
C GLU A 194 8.58 10.20 12.29
N THR A 195 9.27 9.14 11.86
CA THR A 195 8.63 7.93 11.36
C THR A 195 7.68 7.32 12.39
N GLN A 196 6.64 6.65 11.94
CA GLN A 196 5.65 5.99 12.78
C GLN A 196 5.65 4.47 12.55
N PRO A 197 5.15 3.66 13.49
CA PRO A 197 4.95 2.24 13.27
C PRO A 197 4.13 1.99 12.00
N VAL A 198 4.56 1.02 11.18
CA VAL A 198 3.86 0.70 9.93
C VAL A 198 2.44 0.22 10.20
N ALA A 199 1.55 0.36 9.22
CA ALA A 199 0.14 -0.08 9.27
C ALA A 199 -0.68 0.55 10.43
N THR A 200 -0.38 1.79 10.83
CA THR A 200 -1.14 2.51 11.86
C THR A 200 -2.12 3.53 11.29
N LYS A 201 -2.11 3.74 9.99
CA LYS A 201 -3.13 4.45 9.21
C LYS A 201 -3.98 3.46 8.42
N ALA A 202 -5.06 3.93 7.78
CA ALA A 202 -5.89 3.07 6.95
C ALA A 202 -5.16 2.59 5.70
N PRO A 203 -5.38 1.34 5.25
CA PRO A 203 -4.83 0.83 4.00
C PRO A 203 -5.61 1.36 2.78
N ASN A 204 -5.05 1.14 1.60
CA ASN A 204 -5.78 1.31 0.35
C ASN A 204 -6.70 0.11 0.04
N GLU A 205 -7.34 0.13 -1.12
CA GLU A 205 -8.30 -0.88 -1.59
C GLU A 205 -7.71 -2.30 -1.66
N LEU A 206 -6.40 -2.42 -1.79
CA LEU A 206 -5.65 -3.69 -1.83
C LEU A 206 -5.14 -4.13 -0.47
N GLY A 207 -5.47 -3.43 0.62
CA GLY A 207 -4.97 -3.73 1.95
C GLY A 207 -3.48 -3.42 2.15
N ILE A 208 -2.94 -2.48 1.36
CA ILE A 208 -1.55 -2.02 1.43
C ILE A 208 -1.50 -0.72 2.21
N TYR A 209 -0.59 -0.64 3.17
CA TYR A 209 -0.44 0.49 4.10
C TYR A 209 0.71 1.40 3.70
N ASP A 210 0.65 2.64 4.19
CA ASP A 210 1.74 3.62 4.15
C ASP A 210 2.27 3.94 2.74
N MET A 211 1.41 3.77 1.69
CA MET A 211 1.76 4.16 0.32
C MET A 211 1.81 5.70 0.15
N CYS A 212 1.36 6.44 1.16
CA CYS A 212 1.47 7.89 1.26
C CYS A 212 2.05 8.25 2.64
N GLY A 213 3.12 9.05 2.68
CA GLY A 213 3.76 9.48 3.93
C GLY A 213 4.70 8.45 4.54
N ASN A 214 4.91 8.51 5.84
CA ASN A 214 5.85 7.76 6.66
C ASN A 214 7.30 7.88 6.13
N VAL A 215 7.74 7.05 5.16
CA VAL A 215 9.01 7.26 4.48
C VAL A 215 8.85 7.22 2.96
N TRP A 216 9.62 8.04 2.25
CA TRP A 216 9.82 7.86 0.81
C TRP A 216 10.37 6.47 0.53
N GLU A 217 9.96 5.86 -0.57
CA GLU A 217 10.30 4.49 -0.90
C GLU A 217 11.10 4.38 -2.20
N TRP A 218 12.30 3.81 -2.12
CA TRP A 218 13.12 3.52 -3.28
C TRP A 218 12.41 2.57 -4.25
N CYS A 219 12.45 2.93 -5.54
CA CYS A 219 12.07 2.07 -6.65
C CYS A 219 13.30 1.53 -7.39
N GLN A 220 13.09 0.49 -8.20
CA GLN A 220 14.16 -0.12 -9.00
C GLN A 220 14.68 0.81 -10.09
N ASP A 221 13.82 1.67 -10.62
CA ASP A 221 14.04 2.43 -11.84
C ASP A 221 15.10 3.52 -11.69
N TRP A 222 15.90 3.69 -12.74
CA TRP A 222 16.59 4.95 -12.96
C TRP A 222 15.58 6.03 -13.30
N TYR A 223 15.81 7.25 -12.81
CA TYR A 223 14.96 8.38 -13.16
C TYR A 223 15.15 8.80 -14.61
N GLY A 224 14.06 9.03 -15.32
CA GLY A 224 13.97 9.59 -16.67
C GLY A 224 12.60 10.16 -16.94
N GLU A 225 12.46 10.86 -18.07
CA GLU A 225 11.15 11.34 -18.53
C GLU A 225 10.27 10.15 -18.93
N TYR A 226 8.97 10.27 -18.69
CA TYR A 226 8.01 9.27 -19.12
C TYR A 226 7.90 9.26 -20.64
N PRO A 227 8.09 8.12 -21.30
CA PRO A 227 7.92 8.04 -22.73
C PRO A 227 6.43 8.06 -23.10
N SER A 228 6.09 8.65 -24.25
CA SER A 228 4.73 8.56 -24.79
C SER A 228 4.45 7.18 -25.36
N GLY A 229 3.23 6.65 -25.16
CA GLY A 229 2.81 5.37 -25.74
C GLY A 229 2.37 4.35 -24.71
N THR A 230 2.33 3.07 -25.11
CA THR A 230 1.91 1.95 -24.28
C THR A 230 3.08 1.00 -24.03
N TYR A 231 3.32 0.67 -22.77
CA TYR A 231 4.45 -0.17 -22.35
C TYR A 231 3.97 -1.29 -21.44
N THR A 232 4.62 -2.46 -21.57
CA THR A 232 4.34 -3.62 -20.72
C THR A 232 5.52 -3.84 -19.77
N ASN A 233 5.23 -3.91 -18.46
CA ASN A 233 6.22 -4.10 -17.40
C ASN A 233 7.44 -3.18 -17.53
N PRO A 234 7.28 -1.85 -17.64
CA PRO A 234 8.41 -0.94 -17.81
C PRO A 234 9.35 -0.99 -16.60
N GLN A 235 10.65 -0.84 -16.87
CA GLN A 235 11.74 -0.87 -15.88
C GLN A 235 12.46 0.49 -15.79
N GLY A 236 11.88 1.54 -16.40
CA GLY A 236 12.58 2.82 -16.56
C GLY A 236 13.72 2.77 -17.57
N PRO A 237 14.56 3.81 -17.65
CA PRO A 237 15.76 3.83 -18.49
C PRO A 237 16.77 2.74 -18.09
N GLU A 238 17.53 2.23 -19.05
CA GLU A 238 18.57 1.23 -18.79
C GLU A 238 19.72 1.76 -17.92
N THR A 239 20.00 3.04 -18.01
CA THR A 239 21.07 3.73 -17.25
C THR A 239 20.61 5.08 -16.76
N GLY A 240 21.23 5.57 -15.70
CA GLY A 240 20.95 6.89 -15.13
C GLY A 240 21.95 7.26 -14.04
N THR A 241 21.74 8.42 -13.44
CA THR A 241 22.55 8.94 -12.32
C THR A 241 21.76 9.02 -11.02
N SER A 242 20.43 8.88 -11.10
CA SER A 242 19.53 8.98 -9.94
C SER A 242 18.47 7.89 -10.00
N ARG A 243 18.12 7.33 -8.83
CA ARG A 243 17.04 6.37 -8.66
C ARG A 243 15.76 7.07 -8.26
N VAL A 244 14.64 6.52 -8.72
CA VAL A 244 13.30 6.99 -8.38
C VAL A 244 12.95 6.62 -6.93
N PHE A 245 12.20 7.49 -6.26
CA PHE A 245 11.48 7.18 -5.03
C PHE A 245 10.11 7.84 -5.00
N LYS A 246 9.17 7.24 -4.28
CA LYS A 246 7.73 7.54 -4.30
C LYS A 246 7.16 7.69 -2.88
N GLY A 247 5.94 8.21 -2.78
CA GLY A 247 5.06 8.12 -1.61
C GLY A 247 5.08 9.33 -0.66
N GLY A 248 6.11 10.16 -0.66
CA GLY A 248 6.25 11.18 0.38
C GLY A 248 6.77 10.59 1.69
N SER A 249 6.77 11.39 2.75
CA SER A 249 7.27 10.98 4.06
C SER A 249 6.63 11.76 5.20
N TRP A 250 6.96 11.40 6.44
CA TRP A 250 6.59 12.13 7.65
C TRP A 250 7.00 13.62 7.62
N HIS A 251 7.97 13.99 6.80
CA HIS A 251 8.51 15.35 6.66
C HIS A 251 8.05 16.05 5.37
N SER A 252 7.13 15.47 4.63
CA SER A 252 6.66 16.00 3.35
C SER A 252 5.33 16.74 3.51
N PRO A 253 5.11 17.85 2.78
CA PRO A 253 3.79 18.45 2.68
C PRO A 253 2.81 17.50 1.97
N ALA A 254 1.52 17.66 2.22
CA ALA A 254 0.46 16.84 1.63
C ALA A 254 0.56 16.71 0.10
N SER A 255 0.97 17.79 -0.59
CA SER A 255 1.16 17.81 -2.04
C SER A 255 2.23 16.84 -2.55
N ASN A 256 3.18 16.46 -1.69
CA ASN A 256 4.26 15.53 -2.01
C ASN A 256 3.94 14.08 -1.62
N CYS A 257 2.82 13.86 -0.91
CA CYS A 257 2.37 12.53 -0.50
C CYS A 257 1.32 11.94 -1.46
N THR A 258 1.08 12.53 -2.64
CA THR A 258 0.13 12.01 -3.62
C THR A 258 0.68 10.79 -4.36
N ILE A 259 -0.21 9.92 -4.85
CA ILE A 259 0.15 8.73 -5.65
C ILE A 259 0.99 9.11 -6.88
N GLY A 260 0.68 10.25 -7.52
CA GLY A 260 1.36 10.73 -8.73
C GLY A 260 2.75 11.31 -8.46
N THR A 261 3.03 11.77 -7.25
CA THR A 261 4.31 12.41 -6.94
C THR A 261 5.47 11.43 -7.08
N ARG A 262 6.52 11.87 -7.75
CA ARG A 262 7.80 11.17 -7.88
C ARG A 262 8.96 12.10 -7.56
N SER A 263 10.04 11.53 -7.07
CA SER A 263 11.30 12.25 -6.85
C SER A 263 12.49 11.34 -7.12
N HIS A 264 13.70 11.87 -7.10
CA HIS A 264 14.90 11.11 -7.43
C HIS A 264 16.15 11.69 -6.76
N THR A 265 17.15 10.85 -6.55
CA THR A 265 18.50 11.24 -6.08
C THR A 265 19.52 10.17 -6.42
N GLY A 266 20.81 10.46 -6.20
CA GLY A 266 21.88 9.45 -6.34
C GLY A 266 21.65 8.23 -5.47
N PRO A 267 22.00 7.03 -5.95
CA PRO A 267 21.72 5.76 -5.27
C PRO A 267 22.41 5.62 -3.90
N GLU A 268 23.48 6.37 -3.65
CA GLU A 268 24.24 6.39 -2.40
C GLU A 268 23.61 7.24 -1.27
N ASN A 269 22.57 8.03 -1.57
CA ASN A 269 22.02 8.99 -0.64
C ASN A 269 21.22 8.31 0.49
N GLN A 270 21.51 8.69 1.74
CA GLN A 270 20.87 8.19 2.96
C GLN A 270 20.27 9.36 3.75
N VAL A 271 18.97 9.26 4.05
CA VAL A 271 18.25 10.28 4.84
C VAL A 271 17.21 9.61 5.75
N ASN A 272 16.84 10.26 6.85
CA ASN A 272 15.95 9.72 7.87
C ASN A 272 14.45 9.72 7.50
N HIS A 273 14.14 10.05 6.28
CA HIS A 273 12.78 10.06 5.73
C HIS A 273 12.67 9.24 4.45
N ARG A 274 13.58 8.29 4.23
CA ARG A 274 13.54 7.40 3.08
C ARG A 274 13.96 5.98 3.45
N GLY A 275 13.12 5.04 3.06
CA GLY A 275 13.26 3.61 3.19
C GLY A 275 12.84 2.91 1.90
N PHE A 276 12.15 1.78 2.01
CA PHE A 276 11.71 1.00 0.85
C PHE A 276 10.67 -0.06 1.24
N ARG A 277 10.00 -0.60 0.24
CA ARG A 277 9.24 -1.87 0.35
C ARG A 277 9.74 -2.90 -0.65
N LEU A 278 9.31 -4.15 -0.47
CA LEU A 278 9.68 -5.27 -1.32
C LEU A 278 8.67 -5.47 -2.46
N ALA A 279 9.13 -6.09 -3.55
CA ALA A 279 8.31 -6.73 -4.56
C ALA A 279 8.83 -8.15 -4.82
N LEU A 280 7.97 -9.01 -5.42
CA LEU A 280 8.28 -10.40 -5.77
C LEU A 280 7.65 -10.75 -7.14
#